data_00af9c876b6e4b569d35c4c4d0731272
#
_entry.id   00af9c876b6e4b569d35c4c4d0731272
#
_cell.length_a   1.000
_cell.length_b   1.000
_cell.length_c   1.000
_cell.angle_alpha   90.00
_cell.angle_beta   90.00
_cell.angle_gamma   90.00
#
_symmetry.space_group_name_H-M   'P 1'
#
loop_
_entity.id
_entity.type
_entity.pdbx_description
1 polymer ?
#
loop_
_entity_poly.entity_id
_entity_poly.type
_entity_poly.pdbx_seq_one_letter_code
_entity_poly.pdbx_strand_id
1 'polypeptide(L)'
;MTRSPDSRNHLPDQNRSRLRFTVLALLTIVVVTAALRVPLLDIPFERDEGEYAYIGWRLGFGELPYHDWFDQKPPAIFWVYRLALSLPLDPVRAVHLVGMVFAAGSACCLYLIARRFLGHPWGVVSALLFALISVDPLIQGTAANTELFMSLPLLLSHVLYLQETTDGRGGKVLPVLLGIANGIAIACKQVALVNWLFMIVAYPMLTGKESRARRSLSFALHSALGMALFWGGIALFFHAHDALDDFVFNVFTHNFDYIQTIPYAQRWSFFVDTVSTLARSQLLVWLVAAIGLATTWSRQGTWLLVYLAGWAVASMVGVSASGYYFPHYFQQMLPPLVLCAALGARWLYSLGRGDRVPVSAKRVLCTAVLAGLPCVTLYPFLFHYTPAEAARSIYPGNPFGDMPAIGLNLEKVTKPDDRIYIFGAEPELLFYTRRLSATRYIFLFPLFGPYEDALAKQMQATEEIVAAKPEVILYVPNALFFMPGTEQYLTRWTKAYIEQHYDEYAYMTRNQEGVISLKVCMNGEPPPIPEGDEVAGVILRTRKV
;
A
#
# COMPACT_ATOMS: atom_id res chain seq x y z
N MET A 1 52.93 41.52 18.58
CA MET A 1 51.65 40.82 18.74
C MET A 1 51.34 40.22 17.41
N THR A 2 51.72 38.96 17.21
CA THR A 2 51.58 38.21 15.97
C THR A 2 50.24 37.45 16.00
N ARG A 3 49.36 37.77 15.06
CA ARG A 3 48.13 37.01 14.83
C ARG A 3 48.49 35.65 14.19
N SER A 4 48.05 34.58 14.83
CA SER A 4 48.15 33.21 14.31
C SER A 4 47.26 33.02 13.06
N PRO A 5 47.78 32.44 11.96
CA PRO A 5 47.04 32.27 10.71
C PRO A 5 46.42 30.88 10.56
N ASP A 6 45.77 30.28 11.56
CA ASP A 6 45.42 28.83 11.42
C ASP A 6 43.96 28.47 11.59
N SER A 7 42.99 29.42 11.46
CA SER A 7 41.56 29.10 11.65
C SER A 7 40.74 28.96 10.38
N ARG A 8 41.34 29.03 9.17
CA ARG A 8 40.56 29.04 7.90
C ARG A 8 40.55 27.71 7.12
N ASN A 9 41.36 26.73 7.46
CA ASN A 9 41.51 25.50 6.65
C ASN A 9 40.71 24.30 7.11
N HIS A 10 39.96 24.33 8.22
CA HIS A 10 39.22 23.17 8.73
C HIS A 10 37.76 23.03 8.23
N LEU A 11 37.16 24.06 7.63
CA LEU A 11 35.79 24.05 7.15
C LEU A 11 35.53 23.17 5.90
N PRO A 12 36.45 23.08 4.90
CA PRO A 12 36.22 22.23 3.72
C PRO A 12 36.23 20.74 4.03
N ASP A 13 37.06 20.26 4.94
CA ASP A 13 37.21 18.84 5.26
C ASP A 13 36.05 18.28 6.07
N GLN A 14 35.49 19.07 6.99
CA GLN A 14 34.30 18.65 7.74
C GLN A 14 33.06 18.52 6.85
N ASN A 15 32.87 19.38 5.87
CA ASN A 15 31.77 19.30 4.92
C ASN A 15 31.93 18.10 3.99
N ARG A 16 33.13 17.79 3.52
CA ARG A 16 33.44 16.61 2.71
C ARG A 16 33.22 15.31 3.49
N SER A 17 33.61 15.25 4.77
CA SER A 17 33.39 14.06 5.59
C SER A 17 31.90 13.81 5.87
N ARG A 18 31.11 14.87 6.16
CA ARG A 18 29.66 14.78 6.33
C ARG A 18 28.94 14.32 5.05
N LEU A 19 29.36 14.84 3.89
CA LEU A 19 28.80 14.42 2.59
C LEU A 19 29.10 12.97 2.30
N ARG A 20 30.35 12.51 2.48
CA ARG A 20 30.75 11.11 2.33
C ARG A 20 29.95 10.18 3.22
N PHE A 21 29.75 10.53 4.49
CA PHE A 21 28.92 9.74 5.41
C PHE A 21 27.46 9.68 4.94
N THR A 22 26.90 10.79 4.48
CA THR A 22 25.52 10.82 3.96
C THR A 22 25.37 9.91 2.74
N VAL A 23 26.29 9.99 1.78
CA VAL A 23 26.26 9.13 0.57
C VAL A 23 26.36 7.65 0.96
N LEU A 24 27.31 7.30 1.83
CA LEU A 24 27.47 5.93 2.31
C LEU A 24 26.21 5.43 3.03
N ALA A 25 25.60 6.24 3.89
CA ALA A 25 24.37 5.91 4.58
C ALA A 25 23.21 5.64 3.59
N LEU A 26 23.02 6.50 2.58
CA LEU A 26 21.99 6.32 1.56
C LEU A 26 22.23 5.05 0.74
N LEU A 27 23.47 4.77 0.32
CA LEU A 27 23.82 3.55 -0.38
C LEU A 27 23.54 2.31 0.48
N THR A 28 23.93 2.32 1.75
CA THR A 28 23.64 1.22 2.69
C THR A 28 22.14 0.97 2.82
N ILE A 29 21.34 2.03 2.96
CA ILE A 29 19.88 1.94 3.07
C ILE A 29 19.28 1.32 1.81
N VAL A 30 19.71 1.77 0.62
CA VAL A 30 19.23 1.22 -0.66
C VAL A 30 19.60 -0.27 -0.78
N VAL A 31 20.86 -0.63 -0.50
CA VAL A 31 21.34 -2.02 -0.58
C VAL A 31 20.58 -2.93 0.38
N VAL A 32 20.39 -2.52 1.64
CA VAL A 32 19.65 -3.32 2.63
C VAL A 32 18.18 -3.44 2.24
N THR A 33 17.53 -2.36 1.79
CA THR A 33 16.15 -2.42 1.31
C THR A 33 16.01 -3.39 0.13
N ALA A 34 16.92 -3.34 -0.82
CA ALA A 34 16.96 -4.27 -1.94
C ALA A 34 17.18 -5.72 -1.48
N ALA A 35 18.14 -5.95 -0.59
CA ALA A 35 18.43 -7.30 -0.06
C ALA A 35 17.23 -7.93 0.64
N LEU A 36 16.39 -7.13 1.33
CA LEU A 36 15.16 -7.60 1.98
C LEU A 36 14.01 -7.86 0.99
N ARG A 37 13.97 -7.20 -0.16
CA ARG A 37 12.86 -7.28 -1.12
C ARG A 37 13.11 -8.15 -2.33
N VAL A 38 14.38 -8.29 -2.77
CA VAL A 38 14.72 -9.09 -3.96
C VAL A 38 14.24 -10.55 -3.89
N PRO A 39 14.33 -11.25 -2.74
CA PRO A 39 13.80 -12.63 -2.63
C PRO A 39 12.28 -12.73 -2.77
N LEU A 40 11.56 -11.61 -2.64
CA LEU A 40 10.10 -11.55 -2.58
C LEU A 40 9.47 -11.00 -3.88
N LEU A 41 10.28 -10.70 -4.89
CA LEU A 41 9.81 -10.07 -6.14
C LEU A 41 8.88 -10.95 -6.98
N ASP A 42 8.89 -12.26 -6.76
CA ASP A 42 8.14 -13.23 -7.55
C ASP A 42 6.86 -13.74 -6.82
N ILE A 43 6.52 -13.16 -5.66
CA ILE A 43 5.26 -13.48 -4.98
C ILE A 43 4.10 -13.12 -5.91
N PRO A 44 3.17 -14.05 -6.23
CA PRO A 44 2.03 -13.75 -7.09
C PRO A 44 1.19 -12.59 -6.58
N PHE A 45 0.58 -11.87 -7.52
CA PHE A 45 -0.32 -10.76 -7.18
C PHE A 45 -1.48 -11.23 -6.30
N GLU A 46 -1.72 -10.48 -5.25
CA GLU A 46 -2.96 -10.55 -4.51
C GLU A 46 -4.07 -9.77 -5.24
N ARG A 47 -5.29 -9.75 -4.68
CA ARG A 47 -6.49 -9.15 -5.29
C ARG A 47 -6.29 -7.73 -5.80
N ASP A 48 -5.86 -6.83 -4.93
CA ASP A 48 -5.70 -5.40 -5.27
C ASP A 48 -4.61 -5.22 -6.33
N GLU A 49 -3.48 -5.94 -6.20
CA GLU A 49 -2.41 -5.92 -7.21
C GLU A 49 -2.90 -6.45 -8.56
N GLY A 50 -3.71 -7.51 -8.55
CA GLY A 50 -4.31 -8.08 -9.76
C GLY A 50 -5.26 -7.10 -10.45
N GLU A 51 -6.07 -6.38 -9.68
CA GLU A 51 -6.95 -5.31 -10.15
C GLU A 51 -6.15 -4.18 -10.80
N TYR A 52 -5.12 -3.67 -10.10
CA TYR A 52 -4.27 -2.60 -10.63
C TYR A 52 -3.48 -3.05 -11.85
N ALA A 53 -3.01 -4.29 -11.88
CA ALA A 53 -2.30 -4.86 -13.01
C ALA A 53 -3.20 -5.00 -14.23
N TYR A 54 -4.46 -5.44 -14.06
CA TYR A 54 -5.41 -5.52 -15.14
C TYR A 54 -5.71 -4.13 -15.73
N ILE A 55 -6.08 -3.16 -14.91
CA ILE A 55 -6.36 -1.78 -15.37
C ILE A 55 -5.10 -1.15 -15.98
N GLY A 56 -3.93 -1.32 -15.35
CA GLY A 56 -2.65 -0.84 -15.88
C GLY A 56 -2.28 -1.47 -17.22
N TRP A 57 -2.60 -2.74 -17.43
CA TRP A 57 -2.45 -3.40 -18.72
C TRP A 57 -3.41 -2.79 -19.77
N ARG A 58 -4.68 -2.56 -19.42
CA ARG A 58 -5.70 -2.01 -20.32
C ARG A 58 -5.43 -0.54 -20.72
N LEU A 59 -4.83 0.25 -19.83
CA LEU A 59 -4.33 1.58 -20.15
C LEU A 59 -3.38 1.58 -21.36
N GLY A 60 -2.66 0.46 -21.58
CA GLY A 60 -1.79 0.31 -22.75
C GLY A 60 -2.52 0.21 -24.09
N PHE A 61 -3.83 0.01 -24.08
CA PHE A 61 -4.69 -0.07 -25.24
C PHE A 61 -5.59 1.16 -25.40
N GLY A 62 -5.37 2.19 -24.56
CA GLY A 62 -6.13 3.44 -24.61
C GLY A 62 -7.41 3.44 -23.78
N GLU A 63 -7.69 2.37 -23.03
CA GLU A 63 -8.82 2.33 -22.11
C GLU A 63 -8.50 3.11 -20.83
N LEU A 64 -9.52 3.62 -20.15
CA LEU A 64 -9.36 4.49 -18.99
C LEU A 64 -9.99 3.87 -17.73
N PRO A 65 -9.33 4.03 -16.56
CA PRO A 65 -9.97 3.73 -15.29
C PRO A 65 -11.21 4.61 -15.12
N TYR A 66 -12.19 4.10 -14.42
CA TYR A 66 -13.49 4.73 -14.12
C TYR A 66 -14.45 4.76 -15.31
N HIS A 67 -13.97 5.00 -16.52
CA HIS A 67 -14.79 5.00 -17.74
C HIS A 67 -15.01 3.58 -18.27
N ASP A 68 -13.94 2.86 -18.57
CA ASP A 68 -14.01 1.48 -19.09
C ASP A 68 -14.04 0.43 -17.97
N TRP A 69 -13.34 0.70 -16.86
CA TRP A 69 -13.21 -0.21 -15.71
C TRP A 69 -13.54 0.51 -14.42
N PHE A 70 -14.47 -0.06 -13.65
CA PHE A 70 -14.86 0.49 -12.36
C PHE A 70 -13.73 0.26 -11.33
N ASP A 71 -13.33 1.33 -10.66
CA ASP A 71 -12.52 1.29 -9.44
C ASP A 71 -12.70 2.58 -8.63
N GLN A 72 -12.48 2.53 -7.33
CA GLN A 72 -12.59 3.67 -6.40
C GLN A 72 -11.25 4.25 -5.97
N LYS A 73 -10.13 3.62 -6.36
CA LYS A 73 -8.77 4.11 -6.02
C LYS A 73 -8.41 5.32 -6.88
N PRO A 74 -7.63 6.29 -6.36
CA PRO A 74 -7.13 7.39 -7.18
C PRO A 74 -6.18 6.92 -8.28
N PRO A 75 -5.99 7.71 -9.35
CA PRO A 75 -5.45 7.22 -10.61
C PRO A 75 -3.94 6.91 -10.63
N ALA A 76 -3.15 7.41 -9.66
CA ALA A 76 -1.70 7.24 -9.71
C ALA A 76 -1.27 5.76 -9.65
N ILE A 77 -2.04 4.91 -8.97
CA ILE A 77 -1.72 3.48 -8.86
C ILE A 77 -1.75 2.79 -10.24
N PHE A 78 -2.75 3.08 -11.08
CA PHE A 78 -2.87 2.49 -12.40
C PHE A 78 -1.76 2.96 -13.34
N TRP A 79 -1.36 4.23 -13.25
CA TRP A 79 -0.23 4.77 -14.03
C TRP A 79 1.12 4.18 -13.60
N VAL A 80 1.31 3.96 -12.29
CA VAL A 80 2.51 3.27 -11.77
C VAL A 80 2.57 1.84 -12.29
N TYR A 81 1.45 1.11 -12.24
CA TYR A 81 1.37 -0.24 -12.79
C TYR A 81 1.59 -0.25 -14.30
N ARG A 82 0.98 0.70 -15.04
CA ARG A 82 1.23 0.85 -16.48
C ARG A 82 2.71 1.06 -16.79
N LEU A 83 3.38 1.92 -16.01
CA LEU A 83 4.82 2.14 -16.14
C LEU A 83 5.61 0.85 -15.86
N ALA A 84 5.31 0.15 -14.78
CA ALA A 84 5.97 -1.10 -14.42
C ALA A 84 5.79 -2.16 -15.52
N LEU A 85 4.57 -2.33 -16.01
CA LEU A 85 4.23 -3.30 -17.06
C LEU A 85 4.82 -2.96 -18.44
N SER A 86 5.39 -1.77 -18.63
CA SER A 86 6.13 -1.40 -19.85
C SER A 86 7.59 -1.84 -19.81
N LEU A 87 8.09 -2.30 -18.68
CA LEU A 87 9.45 -2.81 -18.54
C LEU A 87 9.57 -4.19 -19.21
N PRO A 88 10.73 -4.52 -19.84
CA PRO A 88 10.98 -5.82 -20.48
C PRO A 88 11.30 -6.91 -19.42
N LEU A 89 10.43 -7.12 -18.46
CA LEU A 89 10.57 -8.06 -17.35
C LEU A 89 9.29 -8.88 -17.19
N ASP A 90 9.35 -9.94 -16.38
CA ASP A 90 8.14 -10.58 -15.90
C ASP A 90 7.24 -9.53 -15.20
N PRO A 91 5.93 -9.50 -15.50
CA PRO A 91 5.02 -8.47 -14.99
C PRO A 91 4.98 -8.35 -13.46
N VAL A 92 4.94 -9.48 -12.74
CA VAL A 92 4.92 -9.50 -11.27
C VAL A 92 6.23 -8.90 -10.74
N ARG A 93 7.35 -9.38 -11.26
CA ARG A 93 8.69 -8.89 -10.89
C ARG A 93 8.87 -7.41 -11.23
N ALA A 94 8.34 -6.94 -12.36
CA ALA A 94 8.42 -5.53 -12.77
C ALA A 94 7.70 -4.61 -11.79
N VAL A 95 6.47 -4.96 -11.39
CA VAL A 95 5.68 -4.19 -10.42
C VAL A 95 6.36 -4.15 -9.05
N HIS A 96 6.80 -5.31 -8.54
CA HIS A 96 7.49 -5.37 -7.25
C HIS A 96 8.85 -4.67 -7.28
N LEU A 97 9.56 -4.67 -8.40
CA LEU A 97 10.81 -3.92 -8.59
C LEU A 97 10.56 -2.40 -8.48
N VAL A 98 9.50 -1.89 -9.12
CA VAL A 98 9.10 -0.48 -8.98
C VAL A 98 8.71 -0.18 -7.52
N GLY A 99 7.94 -1.07 -6.87
CA GLY A 99 7.61 -0.97 -5.44
C GLY A 99 8.87 -0.94 -4.55
N MET A 100 9.88 -1.74 -4.85
CA MET A 100 11.18 -1.73 -4.15
C MET A 100 11.90 -0.39 -4.29
N VAL A 101 11.86 0.26 -5.45
CA VAL A 101 12.44 1.60 -5.67
C VAL A 101 11.73 2.63 -4.79
N PHE A 102 10.39 2.58 -4.73
CA PHE A 102 9.61 3.47 -3.86
C PHE A 102 9.91 3.23 -2.38
N ALA A 103 10.04 1.97 -1.94
CA ALA A 103 10.41 1.63 -0.57
C ALA A 103 11.81 2.15 -0.21
N ALA A 104 12.79 1.98 -1.09
CA ALA A 104 14.15 2.48 -0.90
C ALA A 104 14.20 4.02 -0.84
N GLY A 105 13.47 4.70 -1.73
CA GLY A 105 13.31 6.15 -1.69
C GLY A 105 12.66 6.64 -0.39
N SER A 106 11.62 5.94 0.08
CA SER A 106 10.94 6.20 1.36
C SER A 106 11.91 6.07 2.54
N ALA A 107 12.69 5.00 2.60
CA ALA A 107 13.70 4.80 3.64
C ALA A 107 14.79 5.90 3.60
N CYS A 108 15.22 6.32 2.42
CA CYS A 108 16.14 7.44 2.24
C CYS A 108 15.55 8.77 2.73
N CYS A 109 14.30 9.08 2.41
CA CYS A 109 13.60 10.26 2.93
C CYS A 109 13.51 10.22 4.45
N LEU A 110 13.16 9.05 5.02
CA LEU A 110 13.09 8.89 6.47
C LEU A 110 14.44 9.10 7.16
N TYR A 111 15.54 8.62 6.57
CA TYR A 111 16.89 8.95 7.03
C TYR A 111 17.13 10.46 7.03
N LEU A 112 16.72 11.17 5.97
CA LEU A 112 16.89 12.63 5.88
C LEU A 112 16.07 13.36 6.95
N ILE A 113 14.88 12.87 7.30
CA ILE A 113 14.06 13.36 8.40
C ILE A 113 14.73 13.06 9.74
N ALA A 114 15.03 11.78 10.00
CA ALA A 114 15.54 11.30 11.28
C ALA A 114 16.89 11.94 11.68
N ARG A 115 17.81 12.10 10.72
CA ARG A 115 19.13 12.69 10.99
C ARG A 115 19.08 14.11 11.54
N ARG A 116 18.01 14.87 11.28
CA ARG A 116 17.84 16.24 11.80
C ARG A 116 17.64 16.26 13.32
N PHE A 117 16.99 15.26 13.87
CA PHE A 117 16.66 15.17 15.29
C PHE A 117 17.61 14.27 16.08
N LEU A 118 18.08 13.21 15.43
CA LEU A 118 18.80 12.10 16.06
C LEU A 118 20.29 12.07 15.70
N GLY A 119 20.70 12.81 14.67
CA GLY A 119 22.01 12.70 14.06
C GLY A 119 22.15 11.49 13.13
N HIS A 120 23.29 11.41 12.44
CA HIS A 120 23.49 10.42 11.38
C HIS A 120 23.33 8.95 11.83
N PRO A 121 23.94 8.46 12.92
CA PRO A 121 23.85 7.04 13.29
C PRO A 121 22.42 6.58 13.54
N TRP A 122 21.65 7.34 14.32
CA TRP A 122 20.27 7.02 14.63
C TRP A 122 19.32 7.28 13.46
N GLY A 123 19.71 8.16 12.54
CA GLY A 123 19.02 8.32 11.26
C GLY A 123 19.11 7.06 10.41
N VAL A 124 20.28 6.41 10.34
CA VAL A 124 20.45 5.12 9.66
C VAL A 124 19.63 4.03 10.35
N VAL A 125 19.68 3.95 11.70
CA VAL A 125 18.85 2.98 12.46
C VAL A 125 17.37 3.14 12.14
N SER A 126 16.85 4.37 12.10
CA SER A 126 15.45 4.63 11.75
C SER A 126 15.10 4.13 10.34
N ALA A 127 15.96 4.43 9.37
CA ALA A 127 15.72 4.03 7.98
C ALA A 127 15.81 2.51 7.76
N LEU A 128 16.77 1.84 8.41
CA LEU A 128 16.91 0.39 8.34
C LEU A 128 15.77 -0.33 9.06
N LEU A 129 15.31 0.20 10.20
CA LEU A 129 14.14 -0.35 10.89
C LEU A 129 12.88 -0.19 10.03
N PHE A 130 12.71 0.96 9.37
CA PHE A 130 11.63 1.15 8.40
C PHE A 130 11.72 0.16 7.24
N ALA A 131 12.91 -0.01 6.64
CA ALA A 131 13.10 -0.96 5.56
C ALA A 131 12.71 -2.39 5.96
N LEU A 132 13.08 -2.80 7.19
CA LEU A 132 12.76 -4.13 7.73
C LEU A 132 11.25 -4.30 8.00
N ILE A 133 10.61 -3.33 8.67
CA ILE A 133 9.18 -3.46 9.03
C ILE A 133 8.27 -3.23 7.83
N SER A 134 8.67 -2.38 6.88
CA SER A 134 7.87 -2.10 5.69
C SER A 134 7.74 -3.28 4.72
N VAL A 135 8.49 -4.34 4.90
CA VAL A 135 8.42 -5.58 4.11
C VAL A 135 7.85 -6.75 4.91
N ASP A 136 7.48 -6.51 6.19
CA ASP A 136 6.93 -7.54 7.07
C ASP A 136 5.65 -8.15 6.46
N PRO A 137 5.56 -9.48 6.37
CA PRO A 137 4.38 -10.18 5.84
C PRO A 137 3.11 -9.89 6.64
N LEU A 138 3.21 -9.68 7.96
CA LEU A 138 2.05 -9.40 8.81
C LEU A 138 1.41 -8.04 8.53
N ILE A 139 2.17 -7.07 8.00
CA ILE A 139 1.64 -5.79 7.51
C ILE A 139 1.32 -5.85 6.00
N GLN A 140 1.39 -7.03 5.40
CA GLN A 140 1.25 -7.21 3.94
C GLN A 140 2.22 -6.32 3.15
N GLY A 141 3.42 -6.12 3.69
CA GLY A 141 4.41 -5.18 3.16
C GLY A 141 5.15 -5.69 1.92
N THR A 142 4.90 -6.93 1.51
CA THR A 142 5.40 -7.53 0.27
C THR A 142 4.62 -7.05 -0.95
N ALA A 143 3.31 -6.77 -0.80
CA ALA A 143 2.45 -6.34 -1.88
C ALA A 143 2.74 -4.90 -2.33
N ALA A 144 2.60 -4.66 -3.63
CA ALA A 144 2.78 -3.35 -4.26
C ALA A 144 1.46 -2.53 -4.21
N ASN A 145 0.90 -2.38 -3.01
CA ASN A 145 -0.34 -1.67 -2.75
C ASN A 145 -0.17 -0.14 -2.74
N THR A 146 -1.28 0.56 -2.75
CA THR A 146 -1.35 2.03 -2.78
C THR A 146 -0.53 2.70 -1.68
N GLU A 147 -0.47 2.11 -0.47
CA GLU A 147 0.31 2.63 0.66
C GLU A 147 1.80 2.62 0.43
N LEU A 148 2.31 1.59 -0.25
CA LEU A 148 3.72 1.53 -0.61
C LEU A 148 4.11 2.70 -1.52
N PHE A 149 3.29 2.94 -2.56
CA PHE A 149 3.54 4.03 -3.51
C PHE A 149 3.24 5.42 -2.92
N MET A 150 2.26 5.54 -2.04
CA MET A 150 1.96 6.76 -1.29
C MET A 150 3.12 7.19 -0.38
N SER A 151 3.86 6.24 0.19
CA SER A 151 4.88 6.50 1.23
C SER A 151 6.00 7.42 0.75
N LEU A 152 6.51 7.25 -0.46
CA LEU A 152 7.62 8.07 -0.97
C LEU A 152 7.23 9.54 -1.15
N PRO A 153 6.19 9.92 -1.90
CA PRO A 153 5.82 11.33 -2.04
C PRO A 153 5.37 11.94 -0.72
N LEU A 154 4.73 11.17 0.17
CA LEU A 154 4.37 11.63 1.51
C LEU A 154 5.62 11.95 2.35
N LEU A 155 6.61 11.07 2.38
CA LEU A 155 7.87 11.30 3.11
C LEU A 155 8.70 12.43 2.49
N LEU A 156 8.68 12.58 1.17
CA LEU A 156 9.30 13.72 0.50
C LEU A 156 8.64 15.03 0.95
N SER A 157 7.32 15.07 1.07
CA SER A 157 6.61 16.25 1.58
C SER A 157 7.03 16.58 3.02
N HIS A 158 7.25 15.58 3.89
CA HIS A 158 7.80 15.79 5.24
C HIS A 158 9.26 16.31 5.23
N VAL A 159 10.09 15.86 4.29
CA VAL A 159 11.46 16.43 4.10
C VAL A 159 11.37 17.92 3.76
N LEU A 160 10.52 18.29 2.78
CA LEU A 160 10.30 19.67 2.37
C LEU A 160 9.71 20.52 3.50
N TYR A 161 8.75 19.96 4.26
CA TYR A 161 8.14 20.60 5.42
C TYR A 161 9.16 20.98 6.50
N LEU A 162 10.05 20.04 6.82
CA LEU A 162 11.11 20.31 7.79
C LEU A 162 12.16 21.30 7.27
N GLN A 163 12.43 21.34 5.96
CA GLN A 163 13.28 22.38 5.38
C GLN A 163 12.63 23.76 5.50
N GLU A 164 11.33 23.85 5.20
CA GLU A 164 10.60 25.11 5.29
C GLU A 164 10.50 25.63 6.73
N THR A 165 10.19 24.75 7.69
CA THR A 165 9.98 25.15 9.10
C THR A 165 11.27 25.46 9.85
N THR A 166 12.39 24.82 9.50
CA THR A 166 13.67 25.01 10.21
C THR A 166 14.60 26.03 9.54
N ASP A 167 14.69 26.02 8.22
CA ASP A 167 15.69 26.82 7.50
C ASP A 167 15.14 28.20 7.10
N GLY A 168 13.81 28.33 6.98
CA GLY A 168 13.11 29.59 6.68
C GLY A 168 13.51 30.27 5.35
N ARG A 169 14.30 29.57 4.52
CA ARG A 169 14.91 30.11 3.29
C ARG A 169 14.18 29.74 2.01
N GLY A 170 13.15 28.88 2.11
CA GLY A 170 12.54 28.27 0.95
C GLY A 170 11.62 29.17 0.12
N GLY A 171 11.31 30.35 0.63
CA GLY A 171 10.43 31.29 -0.06
C GLY A 171 9.06 30.65 -0.37
N LYS A 172 8.57 30.84 -1.60
CA LYS A 172 7.27 30.31 -2.05
C LYS A 172 7.39 28.94 -2.75
N VAL A 173 8.59 28.57 -3.19
CA VAL A 173 8.82 27.37 -4.01
C VAL A 173 8.67 26.09 -3.19
N LEU A 174 9.27 26.02 -1.99
CA LEU A 174 9.19 24.81 -1.16
C LEU A 174 7.74 24.44 -0.79
N PRO A 175 6.87 25.37 -0.35
CA PRO A 175 5.46 25.03 -0.12
C PRO A 175 4.74 24.55 -1.37
N VAL A 176 5.00 25.10 -2.57
CA VAL A 176 4.41 24.61 -3.82
C VAL A 176 4.86 23.18 -4.11
N LEU A 177 6.16 22.88 -4.02
CA LEU A 177 6.69 21.53 -4.23
C LEU A 177 6.14 20.53 -3.19
N LEU A 178 5.98 20.97 -1.93
CA LEU A 178 5.33 20.18 -0.88
C LEU A 178 3.86 19.88 -1.25
N GLY A 179 3.14 20.86 -1.77
CA GLY A 179 1.77 20.67 -2.24
C GLY A 179 1.67 19.67 -3.38
N ILE A 180 2.59 19.73 -4.36
CA ILE A 180 2.68 18.75 -5.45
C ILE A 180 2.98 17.34 -4.88
N ALA A 181 3.94 17.21 -3.97
CA ALA A 181 4.30 15.93 -3.38
C ALA A 181 3.11 15.30 -2.60
N ASN A 182 2.37 16.11 -1.82
CA ASN A 182 1.13 15.65 -1.19
C ASN A 182 0.06 15.32 -2.23
N GLY A 183 -0.07 16.10 -3.30
CA GLY A 183 -0.98 15.80 -4.42
C GLY A 183 -0.72 14.43 -5.03
N ILE A 184 0.55 14.08 -5.26
CA ILE A 184 0.96 12.75 -5.73
C ILE A 184 0.62 11.67 -4.68
N ALA A 185 0.88 11.92 -3.39
CA ALA A 185 0.54 10.97 -2.33
C ALA A 185 -0.97 10.71 -2.26
N ILE A 186 -1.80 11.76 -2.35
CA ILE A 186 -3.27 11.66 -2.37
C ILE A 186 -3.75 10.93 -3.64
N ALA A 187 -3.06 11.12 -4.78
CA ALA A 187 -3.38 10.41 -6.01
C ALA A 187 -2.97 8.92 -5.99
N CYS A 188 -2.15 8.50 -5.03
CA CYS A 188 -1.97 7.08 -4.70
C CYS A 188 -3.07 6.60 -3.75
N LYS A 189 -3.38 7.37 -2.70
CA LYS A 189 -4.44 7.06 -1.72
C LYS A 189 -4.97 8.32 -1.05
N GLN A 190 -6.31 8.52 -1.08
CA GLN A 190 -6.97 9.76 -0.61
C GLN A 190 -6.64 10.11 0.84
N VAL A 191 -6.41 9.12 1.69
CA VAL A 191 -6.15 9.31 3.13
C VAL A 191 -4.88 10.12 3.43
N ALA A 192 -3.96 10.24 2.46
CA ALA A 192 -2.79 11.12 2.58
C ALA A 192 -3.16 12.60 2.80
N LEU A 193 -4.37 13.02 2.42
CA LEU A 193 -4.90 14.35 2.65
C LEU A 193 -4.81 14.77 4.13
N VAL A 194 -5.04 13.84 5.06
CA VAL A 194 -4.99 14.13 6.50
C VAL A 194 -3.59 14.56 6.94
N ASN A 195 -2.55 14.00 6.35
CA ASN A 195 -1.17 14.41 6.62
C ASN A 195 -0.86 15.82 6.11
N TRP A 196 -1.38 16.19 4.94
CA TRP A 196 -1.26 17.56 4.43
C TRP A 196 -1.98 18.58 5.33
N LEU A 197 -3.20 18.27 5.77
CA LEU A 197 -3.95 19.09 6.73
C LEU A 197 -3.20 19.23 8.06
N PHE A 198 -2.62 18.14 8.56
CA PHE A 198 -1.76 18.18 9.74
C PHE A 198 -0.58 19.16 9.55
N MET A 199 0.11 19.13 8.41
CA MET A 199 1.21 20.05 8.14
C MET A 199 0.77 21.52 8.17
N ILE A 200 -0.41 21.84 7.62
CA ILE A 200 -0.98 23.19 7.66
C ILE A 200 -1.28 23.63 9.10
N VAL A 201 -1.96 22.78 9.87
CA VAL A 201 -2.36 23.07 11.25
C VAL A 201 -1.15 23.18 12.18
N ALA A 202 -0.15 22.32 12.01
CA ALA A 202 1.04 22.31 12.84
C ALA A 202 2.05 23.42 12.48
N TYR A 203 2.01 23.97 11.27
CA TYR A 203 2.99 24.97 10.80
C TYR A 203 3.15 26.17 11.74
N PRO A 204 2.07 26.84 12.23
CA PRO A 204 2.23 27.97 13.15
C PRO A 204 2.81 27.58 14.51
N MET A 205 2.71 26.32 14.93
CA MET A 205 3.28 25.83 16.19
C MET A 205 4.79 25.57 16.08
N LEU A 206 5.26 25.22 14.87
CA LEU A 206 6.64 24.82 14.58
C LEU A 206 7.51 25.97 14.07
N THR A 207 6.91 27.11 13.73
CA THR A 207 7.61 28.31 13.24
C THR A 207 7.68 29.41 14.30
N GLY A 208 8.66 30.31 14.18
CA GLY A 208 8.90 31.41 15.14
C GLY A 208 7.71 32.39 15.28
N LYS A 209 7.68 33.14 16.40
CA LYS A 209 6.55 34.01 16.76
C LYS A 209 6.36 35.23 15.84
N GLU A 210 7.42 35.73 15.21
CA GLU A 210 7.34 36.92 14.34
C GLU A 210 6.64 36.59 13.02
N SER A 211 5.67 37.41 12.64
CA SER A 211 4.85 37.25 11.42
C SER A 211 4.19 35.89 11.22
N ARG A 212 3.91 35.14 12.31
CA ARG A 212 3.36 33.76 12.30
C ARG A 212 2.12 33.62 11.41
N ALA A 213 1.13 34.48 11.57
CA ALA A 213 -0.13 34.40 10.80
C ALA A 213 0.12 34.56 9.28
N ARG A 214 0.91 35.57 8.88
CA ARG A 214 1.22 35.81 7.46
C ARG A 214 2.02 34.67 6.83
N ARG A 215 2.99 34.12 7.56
CA ARG A 215 3.79 32.97 7.08
C ARG A 215 2.93 31.71 6.95
N SER A 216 2.08 31.43 7.95
CA SER A 216 1.17 30.28 7.92
C SER A 216 0.17 30.36 6.77
N LEU A 217 -0.41 31.54 6.55
CA LEU A 217 -1.29 31.78 5.41
C LEU A 217 -0.55 31.61 4.07
N SER A 218 0.65 32.19 3.97
CA SER A 218 1.49 32.02 2.78
C SER A 218 1.84 30.55 2.52
N PHE A 219 2.24 29.81 3.56
CA PHE A 219 2.49 28.38 3.46
C PHE A 219 1.26 27.59 2.97
N ALA A 220 0.11 27.83 3.61
CA ALA A 220 -1.14 27.16 3.26
C ALA A 220 -1.55 27.45 1.81
N LEU A 221 -1.52 28.74 1.38
CA LEU A 221 -1.90 29.12 0.02
C LEU A 221 -0.95 28.55 -1.05
N HIS A 222 0.36 28.56 -0.83
CA HIS A 222 1.30 28.04 -1.82
C HIS A 222 1.31 26.51 -1.86
N SER A 223 1.11 25.83 -0.72
CA SER A 223 0.96 24.36 -0.72
C SER A 223 -0.38 23.95 -1.37
N ALA A 224 -1.46 24.69 -1.12
CA ALA A 224 -2.73 24.48 -1.82
C ALA A 224 -2.61 24.72 -3.33
N LEU A 225 -1.85 25.74 -3.75
CA LEU A 225 -1.56 25.99 -5.18
C LEU A 225 -0.83 24.78 -5.81
N GLY A 226 0.20 24.24 -5.15
CA GLY A 226 0.90 23.05 -5.64
C GLY A 226 -0.03 21.84 -5.78
N MET A 227 -0.88 21.61 -4.79
CA MET A 227 -1.93 20.59 -4.80
C MET A 227 -2.90 20.81 -5.97
N ALA A 228 -3.41 22.03 -6.12
CA ALA A 228 -4.37 22.37 -7.18
C ALA A 228 -3.76 22.25 -8.59
N LEU A 229 -2.49 22.59 -8.79
CA LEU A 229 -1.80 22.40 -10.07
C LEU A 229 -1.71 20.92 -10.44
N PHE A 230 -1.38 20.05 -9.50
CA PHE A 230 -1.28 18.62 -9.74
C PHE A 230 -2.65 17.99 -10.03
N TRP A 231 -3.64 18.22 -9.17
CA TRP A 231 -4.99 17.66 -9.35
C TRP A 231 -5.75 18.30 -10.49
N GLY A 232 -5.49 19.59 -10.78
CA GLY A 232 -6.00 20.27 -11.98
C GLY A 232 -5.49 19.62 -13.26
N GLY A 233 -4.21 19.17 -13.28
CA GLY A 233 -3.68 18.39 -14.39
C GLY A 233 -4.38 17.04 -14.56
N ILE A 234 -4.66 16.33 -13.49
CA ILE A 234 -5.44 15.08 -13.52
C ILE A 234 -6.87 15.34 -14.03
N ALA A 235 -7.55 16.33 -13.47
CA ALA A 235 -8.91 16.67 -13.90
C ALA A 235 -8.98 17.07 -15.39
N LEU A 236 -7.99 17.83 -15.85
CA LEU A 236 -7.88 18.21 -17.27
C LEU A 236 -7.64 16.99 -18.16
N PHE A 237 -6.84 16.02 -17.71
CA PHE A 237 -6.63 14.76 -18.44
C PHE A 237 -7.95 14.01 -18.63
N PHE A 238 -8.72 13.77 -17.57
CA PHE A 238 -10.00 13.06 -17.67
C PHE A 238 -11.04 13.87 -18.44
N HIS A 239 -11.05 15.20 -18.30
CA HIS A 239 -11.92 16.07 -19.10
C HIS A 239 -11.62 15.98 -20.60
N ALA A 240 -10.34 15.95 -20.98
CA ALA A 240 -9.95 15.85 -22.39
C ALA A 240 -10.29 14.48 -23.03
N HIS A 241 -10.66 13.49 -22.23
CA HIS A 241 -11.07 12.15 -22.65
C HIS A 241 -12.55 11.86 -22.35
N ASP A 242 -13.37 12.90 -22.09
CA ASP A 242 -14.80 12.79 -21.77
C ASP A 242 -15.13 11.86 -20.57
N ALA A 243 -14.18 11.68 -19.65
CA ALA A 243 -14.27 10.77 -18.50
C ALA A 243 -14.23 11.49 -17.14
N LEU A 244 -14.42 12.83 -17.09
CA LEU A 244 -14.31 13.61 -15.86
C LEU A 244 -15.41 13.25 -14.85
N ASP A 245 -16.65 13.05 -15.31
CA ASP A 245 -17.78 12.73 -14.42
C ASP A 245 -17.59 11.34 -13.81
N ASP A 246 -17.14 10.35 -14.58
CA ASP A 246 -16.80 9.01 -14.12
C ASP A 246 -15.67 9.06 -13.07
N PHE A 247 -14.62 9.86 -13.35
CA PHE A 247 -13.52 10.06 -12.41
C PHE A 247 -14.00 10.68 -11.08
N VAL A 248 -14.78 11.75 -11.14
CA VAL A 248 -15.28 12.43 -9.93
C VAL A 248 -16.21 11.52 -9.15
N PHE A 249 -17.12 10.81 -9.82
CA PHE A 249 -18.04 9.88 -9.17
C PHE A 249 -17.27 8.76 -8.46
N ASN A 250 -16.40 8.05 -9.16
CA ASN A 250 -15.72 6.88 -8.61
C ASN A 250 -14.73 7.24 -7.51
N VAL A 251 -13.89 8.28 -7.72
CA VAL A 251 -12.81 8.62 -6.78
C VAL A 251 -13.31 9.38 -5.55
N PHE A 252 -14.37 10.18 -5.68
CA PHE A 252 -14.84 11.01 -4.56
C PHE A 252 -16.22 10.58 -4.08
N THR A 253 -17.26 10.59 -4.92
CA THR A 253 -18.64 10.34 -4.47
C THR A 253 -18.80 8.93 -3.90
N HIS A 254 -18.45 7.91 -4.66
CA HIS A 254 -18.55 6.52 -4.21
C HIS A 254 -17.72 6.22 -2.96
N ASN A 255 -16.57 6.88 -2.77
CA ASN A 255 -15.78 6.70 -1.56
C ASN A 255 -16.44 7.26 -0.29
N PHE A 256 -17.27 8.30 -0.38
CA PHE A 256 -18.06 8.75 0.78
C PHE A 256 -19.06 7.70 1.23
N ASP A 257 -19.66 6.98 0.31
CA ASP A 257 -20.57 5.87 0.63
C ASP A 257 -19.80 4.67 1.19
N TYR A 258 -18.67 4.33 0.56
CA TYR A 258 -17.80 3.24 0.99
C TYR A 258 -17.32 3.36 2.45
N ILE A 259 -16.91 4.55 2.91
CA ILE A 259 -16.45 4.73 4.29
C ILE A 259 -17.56 4.56 5.33
N GLN A 260 -18.84 4.55 4.94
CA GLN A 260 -19.97 4.37 5.83
C GLN A 260 -20.46 2.92 5.91
N THR A 261 -19.91 2.00 5.09
CA THR A 261 -20.39 0.61 4.97
C THR A 261 -20.20 -0.22 6.22
N ILE A 262 -19.14 0.01 7.02
CA ILE A 262 -18.80 -0.81 8.18
C ILE A 262 -19.43 -0.22 9.47
N PRO A 263 -20.29 -0.96 10.18
CA PRO A 263 -20.83 -0.56 11.49
C PRO A 263 -19.72 -0.37 12.53
N TYR A 264 -19.88 0.63 13.42
CA TYR A 264 -18.86 0.97 14.44
C TYR A 264 -18.44 -0.21 15.34
N ALA A 265 -19.39 -1.08 15.72
CA ALA A 265 -19.07 -2.26 16.51
C ALA A 265 -18.11 -3.22 15.77
N GLN A 266 -18.33 -3.40 14.48
CA GLN A 266 -17.49 -4.26 13.64
C GLN A 266 -16.12 -3.63 13.37
N ARG A 267 -16.04 -2.28 13.26
CA ARG A 267 -14.76 -1.55 13.13
C ARG A 267 -13.83 -1.85 14.31
N TRP A 268 -14.37 -1.93 15.52
CA TRP A 268 -13.57 -2.23 16.71
C TRP A 268 -12.99 -3.65 16.66
N SER A 269 -13.79 -4.65 16.25
CA SER A 269 -13.29 -6.02 16.08
C SER A 269 -12.15 -6.08 15.06
N PHE A 270 -12.34 -5.50 13.86
CA PHE A 270 -11.32 -5.47 12.82
C PHE A 270 -10.04 -4.76 13.27
N PHE A 271 -10.18 -3.66 14.02
CA PHE A 271 -9.02 -2.98 14.59
C PHE A 271 -8.24 -3.87 15.56
N VAL A 272 -8.93 -4.53 16.51
CA VAL A 272 -8.30 -5.39 17.51
C VAL A 272 -7.63 -6.60 16.84
N ASP A 273 -8.28 -7.22 15.87
CA ASP A 273 -7.76 -8.38 15.14
C ASP A 273 -6.47 -8.03 14.39
N THR A 274 -6.49 -6.90 13.68
CA THR A 274 -5.30 -6.43 12.95
C THR A 274 -4.18 -6.01 13.89
N VAL A 275 -4.46 -5.22 14.92
CA VAL A 275 -3.44 -4.81 15.91
C VAL A 275 -2.84 -6.03 16.61
N SER A 276 -3.64 -7.03 16.96
CA SER A 276 -3.12 -8.27 17.56
C SER A 276 -2.22 -9.06 16.62
N THR A 277 -2.54 -9.06 15.33
CA THR A 277 -1.70 -9.67 14.29
C THR A 277 -0.38 -8.94 14.14
N LEU A 278 -0.40 -7.62 14.01
CA LEU A 278 0.80 -6.80 13.87
C LEU A 278 1.69 -6.84 15.14
N ALA A 279 1.09 -7.00 16.32
CA ALA A 279 1.84 -7.11 17.57
C ALA A 279 2.80 -8.32 17.58
N ARG A 280 2.53 -9.38 16.82
CA ARG A 280 3.41 -10.56 16.75
C ARG A 280 4.82 -10.22 16.27
N SER A 281 4.97 -9.23 15.39
CA SER A 281 6.26 -8.77 14.90
C SER A 281 6.70 -7.43 15.49
N GLN A 282 5.77 -6.54 15.85
CA GLN A 282 6.07 -5.13 16.10
C GLN A 282 5.91 -4.71 17.58
N LEU A 283 5.44 -5.59 18.48
CA LEU A 283 5.15 -5.21 19.88
C LEU A 283 6.33 -4.53 20.57
N LEU A 284 7.54 -5.07 20.44
CA LEU A 284 8.73 -4.49 21.08
C LEU A 284 9.07 -3.13 20.48
N VAL A 285 8.86 -2.95 19.17
CA VAL A 285 9.04 -1.66 18.51
C VAL A 285 8.05 -0.64 19.04
N TRP A 286 6.79 -1.03 19.23
CA TRP A 286 5.75 -0.15 19.81
C TRP A 286 6.07 0.29 21.23
N LEU A 287 6.53 -0.65 22.09
CA LEU A 287 6.93 -0.33 23.45
C LEU A 287 8.11 0.65 23.49
N VAL A 288 9.12 0.42 22.65
CA VAL A 288 10.26 1.34 22.55
C VAL A 288 9.86 2.69 21.96
N ALA A 289 8.91 2.72 21.01
CA ALA A 289 8.36 3.97 20.47
C ALA A 289 7.60 4.78 21.52
N ALA A 290 6.81 4.12 22.37
CA ALA A 290 6.12 4.76 23.49
C ALA A 290 7.12 5.40 24.48
N ILE A 291 8.21 4.70 24.81
CA ILE A 291 9.33 5.26 25.61
C ILE A 291 9.93 6.48 24.90
N GLY A 292 10.14 6.39 23.58
CA GLY A 292 10.67 7.50 22.77
C GLY A 292 9.79 8.73 22.83
N LEU A 293 8.48 8.55 22.67
CA LEU A 293 7.51 9.64 22.75
C LEU A 293 7.48 10.29 24.14
N ALA A 294 7.45 9.45 25.21
CA ALA A 294 7.46 9.91 26.59
C ALA A 294 8.75 10.70 26.94
N THR A 295 9.90 10.24 26.47
CA THR A 295 11.18 10.94 26.70
C THR A 295 11.33 12.22 25.90
N THR A 296 10.66 12.32 24.76
CA THR A 296 10.61 13.57 23.96
C THR A 296 9.86 14.66 24.70
N TRP A 297 8.77 14.32 25.38
CA TRP A 297 8.02 15.25 26.22
C TRP A 297 8.93 15.94 27.25
N SER A 298 9.80 15.21 27.91
CA SER A 298 10.60 15.70 29.03
C SER A 298 11.94 16.37 28.62
N ARG A 299 12.46 16.16 27.40
CA ARG A 299 13.85 16.48 27.06
C ARG A 299 14.09 17.28 25.78
N GLN A 300 13.25 17.16 24.76
CA GLN A 300 13.55 17.67 23.41
C GLN A 300 12.68 18.84 22.94
N GLY A 301 11.76 19.31 23.79
CA GLY A 301 10.92 20.45 23.49
C GLY A 301 9.59 20.10 22.85
N THR A 302 8.63 20.97 23.07
CA THR A 302 7.22 20.79 22.70
C THR A 302 7.01 20.59 21.19
N TRP A 303 7.85 21.22 20.36
CA TRP A 303 7.67 21.16 18.90
C TRP A 303 7.91 19.77 18.30
N LEU A 304 8.94 19.05 18.76
CA LEU A 304 9.21 17.70 18.25
C LEU A 304 8.10 16.72 18.67
N LEU A 305 7.59 16.88 19.90
CA LEU A 305 6.44 16.11 20.37
C LEU A 305 5.20 16.40 19.51
N VAL A 306 4.88 17.68 19.27
CA VAL A 306 3.74 18.06 18.42
C VAL A 306 3.88 17.50 17.01
N TYR A 307 5.10 17.53 16.46
CA TYR A 307 5.36 17.00 15.13
C TYR A 307 5.17 15.48 15.07
N LEU A 308 5.79 14.72 15.98
CA LEU A 308 5.74 13.25 15.95
C LEU A 308 4.35 12.71 16.35
N ALA A 309 3.77 13.23 17.43
CA ALA A 309 2.45 12.83 17.89
C ALA A 309 1.35 13.25 16.90
N GLY A 310 1.42 14.46 16.37
CA GLY A 310 0.48 14.96 15.37
C GLY A 310 0.56 14.17 14.06
N TRP A 311 1.78 13.82 13.61
CA TRP A 311 1.94 12.93 12.45
C TRP A 311 1.37 11.54 12.70
N ALA A 312 1.64 10.93 13.87
CA ALA A 312 1.08 9.65 14.23
C ALA A 312 -0.47 9.68 14.28
N VAL A 313 -1.04 10.73 14.86
CA VAL A 313 -2.51 10.94 14.88
C VAL A 313 -3.07 11.11 13.47
N ALA A 314 -2.46 11.93 12.63
CA ALA A 314 -2.88 12.12 11.24
C ALA A 314 -2.85 10.80 10.45
N SER A 315 -1.79 10.01 10.61
CA SER A 315 -1.66 8.69 10.01
C SER A 315 -2.73 7.72 10.53
N MET A 316 -3.01 7.73 11.85
CA MET A 316 -4.03 6.86 12.44
C MET A 316 -5.45 7.24 11.99
N VAL A 317 -5.75 8.52 11.79
CA VAL A 317 -7.01 8.96 11.17
C VAL A 317 -7.13 8.39 9.77
N GLY A 318 -6.04 8.41 8.98
CA GLY A 318 -6.01 7.80 7.64
C GLY A 318 -6.25 6.28 7.67
N VAL A 319 -5.63 5.55 8.61
CA VAL A 319 -5.85 4.11 8.82
C VAL A 319 -7.31 3.81 9.15
N SER A 320 -7.96 4.69 9.93
CA SER A 320 -9.31 4.47 10.46
C SER A 320 -10.42 4.89 9.49
N ALA A 321 -10.09 5.56 8.39
CA ALA A 321 -11.07 6.22 7.53
C ALA A 321 -12.16 5.27 7.02
N SER A 322 -11.80 4.11 6.47
CA SER A 322 -12.76 3.14 5.94
C SER A 322 -13.36 2.20 7.01
N GLY A 323 -12.68 2.03 8.15
CA GLY A 323 -13.09 1.10 9.21
C GLY A 323 -12.77 -0.37 8.96
N TYR A 324 -12.19 -0.75 7.82
CA TYR A 324 -11.79 -2.13 7.51
C TYR A 324 -10.50 -2.56 8.22
N TYR A 325 -9.62 -1.63 8.52
CA TYR A 325 -8.33 -1.87 9.19
C TYR A 325 -7.48 -2.99 8.58
N PHE A 326 -7.46 -3.13 7.24
CA PHE A 326 -6.57 -4.09 6.60
C PHE A 326 -5.11 -3.85 7.02
N PRO A 327 -4.29 -4.91 7.18
CA PRO A 327 -2.92 -4.76 7.70
C PRO A 327 -2.07 -3.75 6.93
N HIS A 328 -2.16 -3.71 5.60
CA HIS A 328 -1.40 -2.78 4.77
C HIS A 328 -1.74 -1.30 5.00
N TYR A 329 -2.94 -0.96 5.54
CA TYR A 329 -3.28 0.43 5.89
C TYR A 329 -2.33 1.00 6.96
N PHE A 330 -1.79 0.13 7.83
CA PHE A 330 -0.86 0.54 8.89
C PHE A 330 0.54 0.90 8.39
N GLN A 331 0.85 0.68 7.10
CA GLN A 331 2.13 1.12 6.54
C GLN A 331 2.36 2.63 6.68
N GLN A 332 1.30 3.45 6.61
CA GLN A 332 1.41 4.89 6.84
C GLN A 332 1.76 5.29 8.29
N MET A 333 1.58 4.37 9.25
CA MET A 333 2.01 4.57 10.65
C MET A 333 3.51 4.32 10.86
N LEU A 334 4.16 3.58 9.96
CA LEU A 334 5.54 3.15 10.14
C LEU A 334 6.54 4.33 10.27
N PRO A 335 6.46 5.41 9.47
CA PRO A 335 7.40 6.50 9.59
C PRO A 335 7.44 7.17 10.99
N PRO A 336 6.34 7.68 11.55
CA PRO A 336 6.36 8.25 12.90
C PRO A 336 6.68 7.20 13.97
N LEU A 337 6.25 5.94 13.81
CA LEU A 337 6.53 4.84 14.73
C LEU A 337 8.03 4.58 14.84
N VAL A 338 8.74 4.40 13.72
CA VAL A 338 10.18 4.07 13.76
C VAL A 338 11.02 5.26 14.22
N LEU A 339 10.58 6.50 13.98
CA LEU A 339 11.23 7.69 14.54
C LEU A 339 11.12 7.71 16.07
N CYS A 340 9.94 7.46 16.60
CA CYS A 340 9.73 7.33 18.04
C CYS A 340 10.51 6.14 18.63
N ALA A 341 10.55 5.00 17.95
CA ALA A 341 11.34 3.85 18.38
C ALA A 341 12.84 4.14 18.41
N ALA A 342 13.37 4.85 17.42
CA ALA A 342 14.78 5.26 17.41
C ALA A 342 15.11 6.26 18.53
N LEU A 343 14.19 7.15 18.88
CA LEU A 343 14.31 8.05 20.06
C LEU A 343 14.35 7.25 21.36
N GLY A 344 13.45 6.29 21.53
CA GLY A 344 13.40 5.41 22.68
C GLY A 344 14.66 4.54 22.81
N ALA A 345 15.11 3.94 21.72
CA ALA A 345 16.35 3.16 21.70
C ALA A 345 17.58 4.01 22.01
N ARG A 346 17.66 5.23 21.48
CA ARG A 346 18.72 6.19 21.82
C ARG A 346 18.71 6.53 23.30
N TRP A 347 17.54 6.71 23.91
CA TRP A 347 17.41 6.98 25.33
C TRP A 347 17.85 5.75 26.17
N LEU A 348 17.35 4.55 25.86
CA LEU A 348 17.77 3.31 26.52
C LEU A 348 19.28 3.09 26.43
N TYR A 349 19.87 3.33 25.25
CA TYR A 349 21.31 3.27 25.04
C TYR A 349 22.08 4.27 25.92
N SER A 350 21.49 5.43 26.23
CA SER A 350 22.11 6.48 27.04
C SER A 350 22.09 6.20 28.55
N LEU A 351 21.13 5.38 29.05
CA LEU A 351 20.98 5.05 30.47
C LEU A 351 22.20 4.34 31.06
N GLY A 352 22.93 3.63 30.25
CA GLY A 352 24.11 2.89 30.70
C GLY A 352 25.45 3.63 30.53
N ARG A 353 25.48 4.94 30.45
CA ARG A 353 26.73 5.73 30.46
C ARG A 353 27.26 5.77 31.89
N GLY A 354 28.17 4.89 32.23
CA GLY A 354 28.77 4.77 33.56
C GLY A 354 28.72 3.37 34.14
N ASP A 355 27.96 2.46 33.53
CA ASP A 355 27.78 1.09 34.02
C ASP A 355 28.82 0.11 33.45
N ARG A 356 28.96 -1.01 34.18
CA ARG A 356 29.86 -2.14 33.84
C ARG A 356 29.48 -2.89 32.56
N VAL A 357 28.38 -2.48 31.84
CA VAL A 357 27.90 -3.16 30.64
C VAL A 357 28.68 -2.66 29.41
N PRO A 358 29.33 -3.54 28.65
CA PRO A 358 30.08 -3.15 27.45
C PRO A 358 29.18 -2.47 26.40
N VAL A 359 29.73 -1.51 25.68
CA VAL A 359 29.01 -0.80 24.58
C VAL A 359 28.51 -1.76 23.51
N SER A 360 29.25 -2.83 23.24
CA SER A 360 28.86 -3.90 22.32
C SER A 360 27.60 -4.64 22.77
N ALA A 361 27.51 -5.01 24.05
CA ALA A 361 26.32 -5.69 24.59
C ALA A 361 25.05 -4.81 24.51
N LYS A 362 25.18 -3.50 24.76
CA LYS A 362 24.08 -2.55 24.62
C LYS A 362 23.59 -2.42 23.17
N ARG A 363 24.50 -2.40 22.21
CA ARG A 363 24.17 -2.38 20.78
C ARG A 363 23.40 -3.63 20.38
N VAL A 364 23.91 -4.81 20.78
CA VAL A 364 23.26 -6.10 20.51
C VAL A 364 21.85 -6.12 21.09
N LEU A 365 21.70 -5.70 22.35
CA LEU A 365 20.38 -5.67 23.01
C LEU A 365 19.40 -4.74 22.29
N CYS A 366 19.81 -3.50 21.97
CA CYS A 366 18.95 -2.57 21.23
C CYS A 366 18.55 -3.13 19.86
N THR A 367 19.49 -3.75 19.13
CA THR A 367 19.21 -4.37 17.83
C THR A 367 18.24 -5.55 17.98
N ALA A 368 18.47 -6.43 18.97
CA ALA A 368 17.58 -7.57 19.22
C ALA A 368 16.15 -7.13 19.59
N VAL A 369 16.01 -6.09 20.39
CA VAL A 369 14.69 -5.55 20.78
C VAL A 369 13.96 -4.93 19.58
N LEU A 370 14.65 -4.19 18.71
CA LEU A 370 14.02 -3.51 17.59
C LEU A 370 13.78 -4.42 16.37
N ALA A 371 14.72 -5.30 16.07
CA ALA A 371 14.73 -6.10 14.85
C ALA A 371 14.41 -7.57 15.06
N GLY A 372 14.49 -8.08 16.29
CA GLY A 372 14.38 -9.53 16.58
C GLY A 372 13.07 -10.14 16.11
N LEU A 373 11.93 -9.62 16.55
CA LEU A 373 10.62 -10.13 16.15
C LEU A 373 10.37 -9.94 14.64
N PRO A 374 10.61 -8.75 14.02
CA PRO A 374 10.48 -8.60 12.58
C PRO A 374 11.38 -9.56 11.78
N CYS A 375 12.60 -9.80 12.22
CA CYS A 375 13.47 -10.77 11.55
C CYS A 375 12.96 -12.21 11.67
N VAL A 376 12.41 -12.61 12.81
CA VAL A 376 11.83 -13.94 13.01
C VAL A 376 10.63 -14.15 12.08
N THR A 377 9.74 -13.18 11.98
CA THR A 377 8.57 -13.28 11.09
C THR A 377 8.95 -13.28 9.61
N LEU A 378 9.97 -12.53 9.23
CA LEU A 378 10.42 -12.42 7.83
C LEU A 378 11.30 -13.60 7.39
N TYR A 379 11.99 -14.28 8.32
CA TYR A 379 12.96 -15.33 8.01
C TYR A 379 12.42 -16.44 7.09
N PRO A 380 11.23 -17.04 7.31
CA PRO A 380 10.71 -18.07 6.41
C PRO A 380 10.52 -17.57 4.98
N PHE A 381 10.10 -16.32 4.81
CA PHE A 381 9.83 -15.69 3.52
C PHE A 381 11.12 -15.43 2.72
N LEU A 382 12.21 -15.15 3.40
CA LEU A 382 13.49 -14.89 2.76
C LEU A 382 14.24 -16.18 2.37
N PHE A 383 14.03 -17.30 3.12
CA PHE A 383 14.94 -18.44 3.04
C PHE A 383 14.25 -19.80 2.84
N HIS A 384 12.94 -19.90 3.04
CA HIS A 384 12.24 -21.20 3.02
C HIS A 384 11.09 -21.28 2.04
N TYR A 385 10.23 -20.24 2.00
CA TYR A 385 9.03 -20.29 1.20
C TYR A 385 9.30 -20.08 -0.29
N THR A 386 8.69 -20.87 -1.13
CA THR A 386 8.46 -20.52 -2.54
C THR A 386 7.54 -19.32 -2.66
N PRO A 387 7.53 -18.60 -3.78
CA PRO A 387 6.62 -17.47 -3.98
C PRO A 387 5.14 -17.80 -3.73
N ALA A 388 4.68 -19.00 -4.16
CA ALA A 388 3.31 -19.45 -3.94
C ALA A 388 3.01 -19.76 -2.46
N GLU A 389 3.92 -20.39 -1.73
CA GLU A 389 3.80 -20.63 -0.28
C GLU A 389 3.80 -19.32 0.48
N ALA A 390 4.63 -18.36 0.09
CA ALA A 390 4.64 -17.02 0.66
C ALA A 390 3.28 -16.33 0.51
N ALA A 391 2.69 -16.35 -0.70
CA ALA A 391 1.37 -15.79 -0.96
C ALA A 391 0.29 -16.46 -0.09
N ARG A 392 0.27 -17.81 -0.01
CA ARG A 392 -0.67 -18.56 0.85
C ARG A 392 -0.50 -18.25 2.35
N SER A 393 0.75 -18.04 2.79
CA SER A 393 1.02 -17.70 4.20
C SER A 393 0.58 -16.27 4.55
N ILE A 394 0.73 -15.31 3.63
CA ILE A 394 0.31 -13.91 3.84
C ILE A 394 -1.21 -13.80 3.78
N TYR A 395 -1.85 -14.53 2.85
CA TYR A 395 -3.28 -14.44 2.54
C TYR A 395 -3.98 -15.81 2.70
N PRO A 396 -4.04 -16.34 3.92
CA PRO A 396 -4.63 -17.67 4.14
C PRO A 396 -6.08 -17.71 3.67
N GLY A 397 -6.44 -18.77 2.99
CA GLY A 397 -7.78 -18.95 2.44
C GLY A 397 -8.05 -18.27 1.08
N ASN A 398 -7.10 -17.49 0.55
CA ASN A 398 -7.20 -16.90 -0.79
C ASN A 398 -6.39 -17.71 -1.81
N PRO A 399 -6.79 -17.68 -3.10
CA PRO A 399 -6.18 -18.53 -4.14
C PRO A 399 -4.91 -17.92 -4.78
N PHE A 400 -4.42 -16.78 -4.31
CA PHE A 400 -3.43 -15.94 -4.99
C PHE A 400 -2.15 -16.69 -5.38
N GLY A 401 -1.67 -17.59 -4.51
CA GLY A 401 -0.47 -18.41 -4.78
C GLY A 401 -0.60 -19.33 -6.00
N ASP A 402 -1.81 -19.72 -6.32
CA ASP A 402 -2.10 -20.73 -7.33
C ASP A 402 -2.73 -20.13 -8.62
N MET A 403 -3.19 -18.86 -8.55
CA MET A 403 -3.82 -18.16 -9.67
C MET A 403 -2.96 -18.05 -10.95
N PRO A 404 -1.63 -17.88 -10.90
CA PRO A 404 -0.83 -17.92 -12.12
C PRO A 404 -0.95 -19.25 -12.89
N ALA A 405 -0.96 -20.38 -12.18
CA ALA A 405 -1.10 -21.70 -12.79
C ALA A 405 -2.51 -21.93 -13.34
N ILE A 406 -3.54 -21.47 -12.63
CA ILE A 406 -4.94 -21.51 -13.07
C ILE A 406 -5.12 -20.65 -14.32
N GLY A 407 -4.57 -19.43 -14.33
CA GLY A 407 -4.59 -18.52 -15.47
C GLY A 407 -3.96 -19.12 -16.72
N LEU A 408 -2.78 -19.73 -16.60
CA LEU A 408 -2.11 -20.43 -17.71
C LEU A 408 -2.93 -21.62 -18.26
N ASN A 409 -3.67 -22.32 -17.40
CA ASN A 409 -4.55 -23.39 -17.86
C ASN A 409 -5.76 -22.84 -18.63
N LEU A 410 -6.38 -21.77 -18.15
CA LEU A 410 -7.50 -21.12 -18.82
C LEU A 410 -7.08 -20.46 -20.14
N GLU A 411 -5.89 -19.90 -20.21
CA GLU A 411 -5.34 -19.33 -21.44
C GLU A 411 -5.27 -20.37 -22.57
N LYS A 412 -4.91 -21.64 -22.26
CA LYS A 412 -4.83 -22.74 -23.25
C LYS A 412 -6.18 -23.17 -23.80
N VAL A 413 -7.26 -22.95 -23.06
CA VAL A 413 -8.61 -23.42 -23.44
C VAL A 413 -9.53 -22.27 -23.87
N THR A 414 -9.03 -21.05 -23.89
CA THR A 414 -9.75 -19.85 -24.34
C THR A 414 -8.97 -19.16 -25.47
N LYS A 415 -9.68 -18.46 -26.35
CA LYS A 415 -9.11 -17.62 -27.42
C LYS A 415 -8.77 -16.22 -26.87
N PRO A 416 -7.88 -15.46 -27.53
CA PRO A 416 -7.55 -14.09 -27.11
C PRO A 416 -8.76 -13.15 -26.98
N ASP A 417 -9.77 -13.30 -27.83
CA ASP A 417 -10.97 -12.46 -27.87
C ASP A 417 -12.10 -12.97 -26.95
N ASP A 418 -11.94 -14.15 -26.33
CA ASP A 418 -12.93 -14.68 -25.39
C ASP A 418 -12.94 -13.79 -24.14
N ARG A 419 -14.14 -13.60 -23.59
CA ARG A 419 -14.34 -12.85 -22.35
C ARG A 419 -14.56 -13.80 -21.18
N ILE A 420 -14.13 -13.35 -20.01
CA ILE A 420 -14.30 -14.08 -18.74
C ILE A 420 -15.19 -13.24 -17.83
N TYR A 421 -16.19 -13.88 -17.24
CA TYR A 421 -16.94 -13.30 -16.13
C TYR A 421 -16.48 -13.95 -14.81
N ILE A 422 -16.17 -13.12 -13.82
CA ILE A 422 -15.82 -13.56 -12.46
C ILE A 422 -16.95 -13.17 -11.52
N PHE A 423 -17.70 -14.17 -11.04
CA PHE A 423 -18.58 -13.98 -9.89
C PHE A 423 -17.78 -14.27 -8.63
N GLY A 424 -17.05 -13.26 -8.16
CA GLY A 424 -16.07 -13.41 -7.10
C GLY A 424 -15.26 -12.13 -6.90
N ALA A 425 -14.07 -12.28 -6.36
CA ALA A 425 -13.16 -11.18 -6.08
C ALA A 425 -11.70 -11.56 -6.46
N GLU A 426 -11.53 -12.16 -7.63
CA GLU A 426 -10.25 -12.67 -8.16
C GLU A 426 -9.84 -11.96 -9.47
N PRO A 427 -9.74 -10.61 -9.50
CA PRO A 427 -9.40 -9.85 -10.71
C PRO A 427 -8.02 -10.20 -11.27
N GLU A 428 -7.11 -10.73 -10.45
CA GLU A 428 -5.79 -11.19 -10.86
C GLU A 428 -5.88 -12.30 -11.93
N LEU A 429 -6.94 -13.10 -11.93
CA LEU A 429 -7.16 -14.13 -12.96
C LEU A 429 -7.30 -13.51 -14.35
N LEU A 430 -8.01 -12.39 -14.49
CA LEU A 430 -8.15 -11.66 -15.76
C LEU A 430 -6.78 -11.22 -16.29
N PHE A 431 -5.92 -10.74 -15.38
CA PHE A 431 -4.57 -10.34 -15.73
C PHE A 431 -3.71 -11.54 -16.16
N TYR A 432 -3.74 -12.65 -15.42
CA TYR A 432 -2.94 -13.84 -15.74
C TYR A 432 -3.41 -14.54 -17.03
N THR A 433 -4.71 -14.56 -17.30
CA THR A 433 -5.26 -15.13 -18.53
C THR A 433 -5.11 -14.23 -19.75
N ARG A 434 -4.81 -12.93 -19.56
CA ARG A 434 -4.85 -11.94 -20.63
C ARG A 434 -6.16 -11.93 -21.40
N ARG A 435 -7.29 -12.15 -20.70
CA ARG A 435 -8.63 -12.10 -21.26
C ARG A 435 -9.38 -10.88 -20.74
N LEU A 436 -10.32 -10.39 -21.57
CA LEU A 436 -11.15 -9.27 -21.19
C LEU A 436 -12.23 -9.71 -20.21
N SER A 437 -12.56 -8.85 -19.26
CA SER A 437 -13.75 -9.03 -18.45
C SER A 437 -15.00 -8.91 -19.29
N ALA A 438 -16.04 -9.64 -18.90
CA ALA A 438 -17.37 -9.54 -19.50
C ALA A 438 -18.16 -8.31 -19.02
N THR A 439 -17.70 -7.64 -17.97
CA THR A 439 -18.31 -6.45 -17.39
C THR A 439 -17.22 -5.48 -16.95
N ARG A 440 -17.56 -4.19 -16.88
CA ARG A 440 -16.65 -3.17 -16.32
C ARG A 440 -16.30 -3.39 -14.85
N TYR A 441 -17.12 -4.16 -14.14
CA TYR A 441 -16.90 -4.54 -12.74
C TYR A 441 -16.02 -5.79 -12.68
N ILE A 442 -14.69 -5.61 -12.76
CA ILE A 442 -13.70 -6.69 -12.72
C ILE A 442 -13.59 -7.33 -11.33
N PHE A 443 -14.23 -6.72 -10.36
CA PHE A 443 -14.22 -7.06 -8.97
C PHE A 443 -15.56 -6.62 -8.35
N LEU A 444 -16.25 -7.56 -7.70
CA LEU A 444 -17.69 -7.37 -7.44
C LEU A 444 -18.02 -6.71 -6.09
N PHE A 445 -17.06 -6.46 -5.18
CA PHE A 445 -17.35 -5.83 -3.89
C PHE A 445 -18.10 -4.49 -4.00
N PRO A 446 -17.80 -3.59 -4.97
CA PRO A 446 -18.54 -2.34 -5.12
C PRO A 446 -20.02 -2.50 -5.47
N LEU A 447 -20.44 -3.71 -5.89
CA LEU A 447 -21.83 -4.01 -6.21
C LEU A 447 -22.63 -4.54 -5.00
N PHE A 448 -21.93 -4.98 -3.95
CA PHE A 448 -22.52 -5.67 -2.79
C PHE A 448 -22.31 -4.88 -1.49
N GLY A 449 -22.61 -3.60 -1.51
CA GLY A 449 -22.65 -2.72 -0.34
C GLY A 449 -24.05 -2.11 -0.14
N PRO A 450 -24.28 -1.42 0.97
CA PRO A 450 -25.51 -0.69 1.23
C PRO A 450 -25.55 0.64 0.43
N TYR A 451 -25.25 0.57 -0.86
CA TYR A 451 -25.22 1.71 -1.77
C TYR A 451 -26.61 1.93 -2.38
N GLU A 452 -27.02 3.18 -2.53
CA GLU A 452 -28.30 3.53 -3.18
C GLU A 452 -28.36 3.05 -4.63
N ASP A 453 -27.23 3.04 -5.33
CA ASP A 453 -27.10 2.64 -6.72
C ASP A 453 -26.72 1.15 -6.92
N ALA A 454 -26.67 0.35 -5.84
CA ALA A 454 -26.25 -1.05 -5.91
C ALA A 454 -27.09 -1.87 -6.89
N LEU A 455 -28.42 -1.75 -6.87
CA LEU A 455 -29.30 -2.45 -7.80
C LEU A 455 -29.04 -2.03 -9.25
N ALA A 456 -28.90 -0.72 -9.50
CA ALA A 456 -28.66 -0.20 -10.85
C ALA A 456 -27.33 -0.71 -11.40
N LYS A 457 -26.27 -0.72 -10.60
CA LYS A 457 -24.96 -1.28 -10.97
C LYS A 457 -25.04 -2.79 -11.25
N GLN A 458 -25.78 -3.54 -10.42
CA GLN A 458 -25.98 -4.98 -10.64
C GLN A 458 -26.74 -5.25 -11.93
N MET A 459 -27.77 -4.47 -12.25
CA MET A 459 -28.51 -4.56 -13.51
C MET A 459 -27.61 -4.23 -14.71
N GLN A 460 -26.85 -3.15 -14.64
CA GLN A 460 -25.86 -2.80 -15.67
C GLN A 460 -24.87 -3.95 -15.90
N ALA A 461 -24.33 -4.53 -14.83
CA ALA A 461 -23.42 -5.68 -14.96
C ALA A 461 -24.07 -6.85 -15.70
N THR A 462 -25.36 -7.15 -15.43
CA THR A 462 -26.06 -8.24 -16.13
C THR A 462 -26.25 -7.94 -17.61
N GLU A 463 -26.57 -6.72 -17.99
CA GLU A 463 -26.68 -6.28 -19.39
C GLU A 463 -25.34 -6.44 -20.13
N GLU A 464 -24.25 -5.98 -19.50
CA GLU A 464 -22.89 -6.10 -20.04
C GLU A 464 -22.51 -7.58 -20.23
N ILE A 465 -22.77 -8.45 -19.24
CA ILE A 465 -22.47 -9.90 -19.30
C ILE A 465 -23.25 -10.58 -20.42
N VAL A 466 -24.56 -10.28 -20.57
CA VAL A 466 -25.39 -10.84 -21.65
C VAL A 466 -24.87 -10.40 -23.02
N ALA A 467 -24.49 -9.13 -23.17
CA ALA A 467 -23.92 -8.60 -24.40
C ALA A 467 -22.55 -9.22 -24.72
N ALA A 468 -21.72 -9.41 -23.72
CA ALA A 468 -20.36 -9.93 -23.84
C ALA A 468 -20.32 -11.44 -24.13
N LYS A 469 -21.31 -12.22 -23.69
CA LYS A 469 -21.39 -13.68 -23.84
C LYS A 469 -20.08 -14.38 -23.43
N PRO A 470 -19.66 -14.28 -22.17
CA PRO A 470 -18.37 -14.82 -21.75
C PRO A 470 -18.23 -16.30 -22.06
N GLU A 471 -17.09 -16.71 -22.60
CA GLU A 471 -16.77 -18.13 -22.86
C GLU A 471 -16.59 -18.91 -21.55
N VAL A 472 -16.10 -18.22 -20.51
CA VAL A 472 -15.81 -18.81 -19.20
C VAL A 472 -16.41 -17.96 -18.10
N ILE A 473 -17.00 -18.63 -17.11
CA ILE A 473 -17.36 -18.03 -15.81
C ILE A 473 -16.51 -18.68 -14.72
N LEU A 474 -15.84 -17.86 -13.91
CA LEU A 474 -15.32 -18.28 -12.61
C LEU A 474 -16.36 -17.94 -11.55
N TYR A 475 -16.86 -18.94 -10.84
CA TYR A 475 -17.87 -18.79 -9.80
C TYR A 475 -17.27 -19.09 -8.41
N VAL A 476 -17.02 -18.03 -7.62
CA VAL A 476 -16.40 -18.07 -6.28
C VAL A 476 -17.26 -17.28 -5.29
N PRO A 477 -18.47 -17.72 -4.96
CA PRO A 477 -19.42 -16.94 -4.17
C PRO A 477 -18.94 -16.65 -2.74
N ASN A 478 -18.08 -17.50 -2.18
CA ASN A 478 -17.56 -17.35 -0.83
C ASN A 478 -16.49 -16.25 -0.72
N ALA A 479 -15.95 -15.77 -1.84
CA ALA A 479 -14.99 -14.67 -1.86
C ALA A 479 -15.66 -13.30 -1.68
N LEU A 480 -16.98 -13.21 -1.80
CA LEU A 480 -17.73 -11.95 -1.68
C LEU A 480 -18.15 -11.68 -0.23
N PHE A 481 -17.86 -10.49 0.23
CA PHE A 481 -18.33 -9.97 1.52
C PHE A 481 -19.73 -9.38 1.35
N PHE A 482 -20.76 -10.11 1.75
CA PHE A 482 -22.12 -9.60 1.75
C PHE A 482 -22.40 -8.82 3.04
N MET A 483 -22.59 -7.50 2.91
CA MET A 483 -23.02 -6.65 4.02
C MET A 483 -24.52 -6.85 4.29
N PRO A 484 -24.98 -6.73 5.55
CA PRO A 484 -26.40 -6.73 5.86
C PRO A 484 -27.15 -5.67 5.04
N GLY A 485 -28.32 -6.05 4.47
CA GLY A 485 -29.11 -5.16 3.62
C GLY A 485 -28.64 -5.01 2.18
N THR A 486 -27.60 -5.75 1.77
CA THR A 486 -27.10 -5.75 0.39
C THR A 486 -28.11 -6.35 -0.58
N GLU A 487 -28.32 -5.67 -1.72
CA GLU A 487 -29.13 -6.21 -2.83
C GLU A 487 -28.49 -7.48 -3.41
N GLN A 488 -29.31 -8.49 -3.68
CA GLN A 488 -28.86 -9.82 -4.14
C GLN A 488 -29.33 -10.15 -5.57
N TYR A 489 -29.70 -9.15 -6.35
CA TYR A 489 -30.19 -9.33 -7.73
C TYR A 489 -29.18 -10.09 -8.58
N LEU A 490 -27.93 -9.62 -8.64
CA LEU A 490 -26.86 -10.23 -9.44
C LEU A 490 -26.58 -11.69 -9.03
N THR A 491 -26.65 -12.00 -7.72
CA THR A 491 -26.45 -13.38 -7.23
C THR A 491 -27.51 -14.33 -7.76
N ARG A 492 -28.80 -13.93 -7.69
CA ARG A 492 -29.91 -14.74 -8.19
C ARG A 492 -29.84 -14.88 -9.72
N TRP A 493 -29.57 -13.77 -10.39
CA TRP A 493 -29.45 -13.74 -11.84
C TRP A 493 -28.30 -14.62 -12.35
N THR A 494 -27.11 -14.51 -11.75
CA THR A 494 -25.92 -15.29 -12.15
C THR A 494 -26.19 -16.80 -12.04
N LYS A 495 -26.84 -17.27 -10.96
CA LYS A 495 -27.20 -18.68 -10.81
C LYS A 495 -28.11 -19.16 -11.96
N ALA A 496 -29.19 -18.42 -12.24
CA ALA A 496 -30.10 -18.76 -13.32
C ALA A 496 -29.42 -18.72 -14.69
N TYR A 497 -28.54 -17.75 -14.93
CA TYR A 497 -27.78 -17.61 -16.17
C TYR A 497 -26.81 -18.78 -16.40
N ILE A 498 -26.12 -19.22 -15.34
CA ILE A 498 -25.25 -20.40 -15.37
C ILE A 498 -26.06 -21.65 -15.72
N GLU A 499 -27.16 -21.90 -15.01
CA GLU A 499 -28.01 -23.10 -15.23
C GLU A 499 -28.55 -23.20 -16.67
N GLN A 500 -28.81 -22.07 -17.31
CA GLN A 500 -29.33 -22.01 -18.66
C GLN A 500 -28.27 -22.17 -19.76
N HIS A 501 -27.05 -21.67 -19.55
CA HIS A 501 -26.10 -21.44 -20.63
C HIS A 501 -24.75 -22.12 -20.46
N TYR A 502 -24.42 -22.64 -19.27
CA TYR A 502 -23.07 -23.12 -18.96
C TYR A 502 -23.09 -24.53 -18.42
N ASP A 503 -22.03 -25.26 -18.70
CA ASP A 503 -21.72 -26.54 -18.08
C ASP A 503 -20.47 -26.42 -17.21
N GLU A 504 -20.38 -27.22 -16.17
CA GLU A 504 -19.20 -27.27 -15.29
C GLU A 504 -18.01 -27.83 -16.07
N TYR A 505 -16.93 -27.06 -16.08
CA TYR A 505 -15.70 -27.43 -16.78
C TYR A 505 -14.64 -27.94 -15.81
N ALA A 506 -14.44 -27.26 -14.69
CA ALA A 506 -13.42 -27.62 -13.70
C ALA A 506 -13.80 -27.10 -12.32
N TYR A 507 -13.29 -27.79 -11.31
CA TYR A 507 -13.38 -27.38 -9.91
C TYR A 507 -12.03 -26.89 -9.40
N MET A 508 -12.03 -25.77 -8.71
CA MET A 508 -10.91 -25.31 -7.88
C MET A 508 -11.05 -25.97 -6.52
N THR A 509 -10.21 -26.94 -6.22
CA THR A 509 -10.23 -27.65 -4.93
C THR A 509 -9.07 -27.19 -4.06
N ARG A 510 -9.36 -26.90 -2.78
CA ARG A 510 -8.36 -26.54 -1.78
C ARG A 510 -8.10 -27.72 -0.87
N ASN A 511 -6.83 -28.13 -0.75
CA ASN A 511 -6.42 -29.16 0.19
C ASN A 511 -6.20 -28.62 1.60
N GLN A 512 -5.89 -29.49 2.56
CA GLN A 512 -5.62 -29.12 3.97
C GLN A 512 -4.41 -28.19 4.16
N GLU A 513 -3.48 -28.16 3.20
CA GLU A 513 -2.32 -27.25 3.20
C GLU A 513 -2.64 -25.89 2.58
N GLY A 514 -3.90 -25.67 2.14
CA GLY A 514 -4.34 -24.45 1.49
C GLY A 514 -3.96 -24.33 0.01
N VAL A 515 -3.39 -25.37 -0.60
CA VAL A 515 -3.03 -25.40 -2.02
C VAL A 515 -4.28 -25.59 -2.85
N ILE A 516 -4.46 -24.70 -3.84
CA ILE A 516 -5.58 -24.79 -4.78
C ILE A 516 -5.12 -25.48 -6.07
N SER A 517 -5.84 -26.51 -6.46
CA SER A 517 -5.62 -27.25 -7.69
C SER A 517 -6.87 -27.22 -8.57
N LEU A 518 -6.63 -27.24 -9.89
CA LEU A 518 -7.70 -27.30 -10.87
C LEU A 518 -7.98 -28.76 -11.25
N LYS A 519 -9.19 -29.23 -11.02
CA LYS A 519 -9.67 -30.58 -11.39
C LYS A 519 -10.70 -30.47 -12.49
N VAL A 520 -10.35 -30.92 -13.69
CA VAL A 520 -11.21 -30.83 -14.89
C VAL A 520 -12.25 -31.92 -14.86
N CYS A 521 -13.49 -31.59 -15.20
CA CYS A 521 -14.59 -32.56 -15.39
C CYS A 521 -14.28 -33.49 -16.55
N MET A 522 -14.53 -34.78 -16.39
CA MET A 522 -14.38 -35.79 -17.45
C MET A 522 -15.75 -36.30 -17.90
N ASN A 523 -16.00 -36.22 -19.21
CA ASN A 523 -17.29 -36.65 -19.81
C ASN A 523 -18.54 -35.97 -19.21
N GLY A 524 -18.39 -34.73 -18.73
CA GLY A 524 -19.48 -33.99 -18.08
C GLY A 524 -19.73 -34.36 -16.62
N GLU A 525 -18.94 -35.27 -16.06
CA GLU A 525 -19.05 -35.63 -14.64
C GLU A 525 -18.04 -34.86 -13.79
N PRO A 526 -18.45 -34.38 -12.58
CA PRO A 526 -17.56 -33.72 -11.64
C PRO A 526 -16.41 -34.66 -11.27
N PRO A 527 -15.18 -34.13 -11.10
CA PRO A 527 -14.04 -34.92 -10.66
C PRO A 527 -14.25 -35.39 -9.20
N PRO A 528 -13.72 -36.56 -8.81
CA PRO A 528 -13.72 -36.96 -7.42
C PRO A 528 -12.91 -35.96 -6.59
N ILE A 529 -13.55 -35.43 -5.55
CA ILE A 529 -12.89 -34.51 -4.58
C ILE A 529 -12.34 -35.39 -3.45
N PRO A 530 -11.04 -35.36 -3.15
CA PRO A 530 -10.45 -36.12 -2.06
C PRO A 530 -11.10 -35.77 -0.71
N GLU A 531 -11.14 -36.75 0.19
CA GLU A 531 -11.61 -36.56 1.55
C GLU A 531 -10.76 -35.49 2.28
N GLY A 532 -11.41 -34.46 2.81
CA GLY A 532 -10.76 -33.33 3.47
C GLY A 532 -10.41 -32.13 2.56
N ASP A 533 -10.59 -32.24 1.24
CA ASP A 533 -10.51 -31.11 0.33
C ASP A 533 -11.86 -30.37 0.28
N GLU A 534 -11.83 -29.06 0.04
CA GLU A 534 -13.02 -28.23 -0.16
C GLU A 534 -13.08 -27.63 -1.56
N VAL A 535 -14.29 -27.38 -2.08
CA VAL A 535 -14.47 -26.64 -3.34
C VAL A 535 -14.35 -25.14 -3.05
N ALA A 536 -13.27 -24.54 -3.55
CA ALA A 536 -13.00 -23.12 -3.44
C ALA A 536 -13.72 -22.30 -4.52
N GLY A 537 -13.99 -22.90 -5.68
CA GLY A 537 -14.71 -22.29 -6.80
C GLY A 537 -14.94 -23.25 -7.93
N VAL A 538 -15.81 -22.85 -8.87
CA VAL A 538 -16.15 -23.64 -10.07
C VAL A 538 -15.88 -22.80 -11.31
N ILE A 539 -15.25 -23.42 -12.30
CA ILE A 539 -15.05 -22.84 -13.63
C ILE A 539 -16.08 -23.49 -14.56
N LEU A 540 -16.86 -22.65 -15.21
CA LEU A 540 -17.92 -23.06 -16.12
C LEU A 540 -17.57 -22.60 -17.54
N ARG A 541 -17.97 -23.35 -18.52
CA ARG A 541 -17.83 -23.02 -19.95
C ARG A 541 -19.18 -23.01 -20.66
N THR A 542 -19.26 -22.21 -21.72
CA THR A 542 -20.45 -22.14 -22.56
C THR A 542 -20.82 -23.54 -23.03
N ARG A 543 -22.12 -23.86 -22.89
CA ARG A 543 -22.69 -25.10 -23.41
C ARG A 543 -22.55 -25.10 -24.93
N LYS A 544 -21.85 -26.08 -25.49
CA LYS A 544 -21.79 -26.26 -26.94
C LYS A 544 -23.11 -26.87 -27.39
N VAL A 545 -23.90 -26.12 -28.16
CA VAL A 545 -25.11 -26.57 -28.81
C VAL A 545 -24.77 -27.49 -29.97
#